data_68b567a74f126ca93ee113fd5a4e3458
#
_entry.id   68b567a74f126ca93ee113fd5a4e3458
#
_cell.length_a   1.000
_cell.length_b   1.000
_cell.length_c   1.000
_cell.angle_alpha   90.00
_cell.angle_beta   90.00
_cell.angle_gamma   90.00
#
_symmetry.space_group_name_H-M   'P 1'
#
loop_
_entity.id
_entity.type
_entity.pdbx_description
1 polymer ?
#
loop_
_entity_poly.entity_id
_entity_poly.type
_entity_poly.pdbx_seq_one_letter_code
_entity_poly.pdbx_strand_id
1 'polypeptide(L)'
;MAGASLNSPESKESVLDFTFSPEEEAFRQEVVAFLEKEGPQEWHKKKVSFFDMSGQENWIAVHRDMSRKLGARGWLSLHWPREYGGQGLSPFYRLILREELARYHCPGYHSLSVDFVAPAILLKGSEELKKRHLPGIASGEIMWCEGLSEPGHGSDMAAIETYAREDGDSYVVNGQKIWTTYAHFAEWMFLLARTDRQAQPNYRGLTFFLVDMCTPGITVNPIINMAGHHDFNEVFFDDVRIPKENIVDSVNRGWYVAMSVLDSERTSDLGYAIAGTLLNDIVEGAREMDMLDSGDKIRMAELVAECEVARLIHYHVTCMQAQGKDTSYEAAMCKLLGFESIQNVAEFGLKVFRNYGLLSDTSPFAPLYGRISSCYLRSFGHSMEAGTSEIDRDIIAQRGLGLPRLR
;
A
#
# COMPACT_ATOMS: atom_id res chain seq x y z
N MET A 1 -33.17 53.70 15.56
CA MET A 1 -32.88 52.73 16.65
C MET A 1 -33.61 51.43 16.35
N ALA A 2 -32.90 50.44 15.90
CA ALA A 2 -33.30 49.04 15.93
C ALA A 2 -32.04 48.25 15.63
N GLY A 3 -31.47 47.65 16.67
CA GLY A 3 -30.27 46.80 16.55
C GLY A 3 -30.62 45.49 15.88
N ALA A 4 -30.00 45.19 14.79
CA ALA A 4 -30.01 43.87 14.19
C ALA A 4 -28.98 42.99 14.90
N SER A 5 -29.43 42.03 15.68
CA SER A 5 -28.65 40.96 16.25
C SER A 5 -28.19 40.02 15.12
N LEU A 6 -26.92 40.02 14.82
CA LEU A 6 -26.26 39.01 13.99
C LEU A 6 -26.10 37.74 14.81
N ASN A 7 -27.05 36.83 14.72
CA ASN A 7 -26.85 35.45 15.11
C ASN A 7 -26.02 34.76 14.02
N SER A 8 -24.71 34.66 14.24
CA SER A 8 -23.87 33.70 13.54
C SER A 8 -24.30 32.28 13.92
N PRO A 9 -24.48 31.37 12.96
CA PRO A 9 -24.67 29.96 13.32
C PRO A 9 -23.39 29.47 13.97
N GLU A 10 -23.48 29.02 15.23
CA GLU A 10 -22.43 28.25 15.89
C GLU A 10 -22.07 27.07 15.00
N SER A 11 -20.88 27.15 14.40
CA SER A 11 -20.22 26.00 13.84
C SER A 11 -20.01 25.03 15.00
N LYS A 12 -20.80 23.96 15.08
CA LYS A 12 -20.45 22.82 15.91
C LYS A 12 -19.10 22.35 15.39
N GLU A 13 -18.02 22.74 16.06
CA GLU A 13 -16.73 22.08 15.95
C GLU A 13 -17.01 20.61 16.24
N SER A 14 -16.91 19.79 15.21
CA SER A 14 -17.03 18.34 15.39
C SER A 14 -15.79 17.93 16.18
N VAL A 15 -15.97 17.64 17.44
CA VAL A 15 -14.94 16.99 18.27
C VAL A 15 -14.56 15.72 17.53
N LEU A 16 -13.28 15.60 17.14
CA LEU A 16 -12.77 14.38 16.55
C LEU A 16 -12.78 13.31 17.66
N ASP A 17 -13.67 12.34 17.51
CA ASP A 17 -13.75 11.18 18.39
C ASP A 17 -13.09 9.99 17.67
N PHE A 18 -12.01 9.48 18.22
CA PHE A 18 -11.27 8.33 17.72
C PHE A 18 -11.58 7.03 18.46
N THR A 19 -12.66 7.02 19.26
CA THR A 19 -13.11 5.79 19.92
C THR A 19 -13.85 4.89 18.92
N PHE A 20 -13.53 3.60 18.95
CA PHE A 20 -14.25 2.61 18.14
C PHE A 20 -15.65 2.36 18.72
N SER A 21 -16.61 2.09 17.86
CA SER A 21 -17.92 1.60 18.28
C SER A 21 -17.82 0.22 18.93
N PRO A 22 -18.83 -0.20 19.72
CA PRO A 22 -18.86 -1.56 20.27
C PRO A 22 -18.78 -2.66 19.20
N GLU A 23 -19.34 -2.42 18.01
CA GLU A 23 -19.33 -3.34 16.88
C GLU A 23 -17.91 -3.42 16.25
N GLU A 24 -17.23 -2.28 16.12
CA GLU A 24 -15.86 -2.21 15.62
C GLU A 24 -14.88 -2.87 16.61
N GLU A 25 -15.07 -2.68 17.91
CA GLU A 25 -14.27 -3.35 18.93
C GLU A 25 -14.55 -4.87 18.96
N ALA A 26 -15.79 -5.30 18.81
CA ALA A 26 -16.14 -6.72 18.68
C ALA A 26 -15.48 -7.36 17.45
N PHE A 27 -15.43 -6.62 16.33
CA PHE A 27 -14.70 -7.07 15.14
C PHE A 27 -13.19 -7.20 15.40
N ARG A 28 -12.58 -6.25 16.12
CA ARG A 28 -11.16 -6.35 16.54
C ARG A 28 -10.91 -7.64 17.32
N GLN A 29 -11.77 -7.98 18.27
CA GLN A 29 -11.64 -9.21 19.05
C GLN A 29 -11.82 -10.46 18.16
N GLU A 30 -12.71 -10.42 17.18
CA GLU A 30 -12.87 -11.50 16.20
C GLU A 30 -11.59 -11.70 15.35
N VAL A 31 -10.99 -10.60 14.88
CA VAL A 31 -9.72 -10.64 14.11
C VAL A 31 -8.59 -11.21 14.97
N VAL A 32 -8.45 -10.75 16.21
CA VAL A 32 -7.45 -11.25 17.16
C VAL A 32 -7.59 -12.75 17.36
N ALA A 33 -8.79 -13.22 17.71
CA ALA A 33 -9.05 -14.65 17.93
C ALA A 33 -8.76 -15.50 16.66
N PHE A 34 -9.04 -14.95 15.48
CA PHE A 34 -8.69 -15.61 14.22
C PHE A 34 -7.17 -15.70 14.02
N LEU A 35 -6.44 -14.60 14.26
CA LEU A 35 -4.98 -14.57 14.07
C LEU A 35 -4.25 -15.46 15.05
N GLU A 36 -4.71 -15.53 16.30
CA GLU A 36 -4.19 -16.47 17.31
C GLU A 36 -4.36 -17.93 16.90
N LYS A 37 -5.47 -18.25 16.23
CA LYS A 37 -5.80 -19.62 15.85
C LYS A 37 -5.22 -20.02 14.47
N GLU A 38 -5.37 -19.17 13.47
CA GLU A 38 -5.14 -19.48 12.05
C GLU A 38 -3.89 -18.80 11.49
N GLY A 39 -3.33 -17.80 12.20
CA GLY A 39 -2.15 -17.07 11.78
C GLY A 39 -0.90 -17.93 11.69
N PRO A 40 0.10 -17.53 10.89
CA PRO A 40 1.33 -18.29 10.72
C PRO A 40 2.22 -18.16 11.96
N GLN A 41 2.06 -19.09 12.91
CA GLN A 41 2.71 -19.06 14.24
C GLN A 41 4.23 -18.91 14.18
N GLU A 42 4.90 -19.53 13.19
CA GLU A 42 6.34 -19.39 13.00
C GLU A 42 6.74 -17.96 12.60
N TRP A 43 5.92 -17.29 11.80
CA TRP A 43 6.16 -15.89 11.40
C TRP A 43 5.94 -14.95 12.58
N HIS A 44 4.88 -15.16 13.33
CA HIS A 44 4.62 -14.41 14.56
C HIS A 44 5.77 -14.55 15.54
N LYS A 45 6.25 -15.79 15.78
CA LYS A 45 7.40 -16.08 16.64
C LYS A 45 8.69 -15.42 16.15
N LYS A 46 8.95 -15.45 14.84
CA LYS A 46 10.11 -14.80 14.22
C LYS A 46 9.91 -13.30 14.02
N LYS A 47 8.73 -12.78 14.30
CA LYS A 47 8.38 -11.38 14.12
C LYS A 47 8.59 -10.89 12.67
N VAL A 48 8.29 -11.74 11.67
CA VAL A 48 8.44 -11.42 10.24
C VAL A 48 7.54 -10.25 9.88
N SER A 49 8.12 -9.13 9.43
CA SER A 49 7.32 -7.99 9.01
C SER A 49 6.80 -8.15 7.58
N PHE A 50 5.81 -7.33 7.23
CA PHE A 50 5.30 -7.25 5.86
C PHE A 50 6.43 -7.01 4.83
N PHE A 51 7.43 -6.21 5.18
CA PHE A 51 8.54 -5.86 4.28
C PHE A 51 9.69 -6.87 4.26
N ASP A 52 9.66 -7.87 5.14
CA ASP A 52 10.67 -8.94 5.18
C ASP A 52 10.13 -10.29 4.72
N MET A 53 8.83 -10.38 4.39
CA MET A 53 8.20 -11.65 4.08
C MET A 53 8.79 -12.31 2.83
N SER A 54 9.17 -11.54 1.82
CA SER A 54 9.77 -12.06 0.58
C SER A 54 11.17 -12.68 0.78
N GLY A 55 11.83 -12.37 1.89
CA GLY A 55 13.06 -13.04 2.32
C GLY A 55 12.82 -14.41 3.00
N GLN A 56 11.56 -14.77 3.32
CA GLN A 56 11.26 -16.04 3.98
C GLN A 56 11.04 -17.16 2.98
N GLU A 57 11.52 -18.36 3.32
CA GLU A 57 11.25 -19.56 2.53
C GLU A 57 9.73 -19.81 2.42
N ASN A 58 9.25 -20.14 1.23
CA ASN A 58 7.83 -20.40 0.95
C ASN A 58 6.86 -19.26 1.30
N TRP A 59 7.33 -18.01 1.37
CA TRP A 59 6.51 -16.88 1.76
C TRP A 59 5.23 -16.72 0.92
N ILE A 60 5.33 -16.96 -0.40
CA ILE A 60 4.16 -16.82 -1.28
C ILE A 60 3.07 -17.85 -0.96
N ALA A 61 3.44 -19.08 -0.57
CA ALA A 61 2.47 -20.09 -0.18
C ALA A 61 1.75 -19.70 1.11
N VAL A 62 2.49 -19.18 2.10
CA VAL A 62 1.93 -18.67 3.37
C VAL A 62 1.03 -17.45 3.10
N HIS A 63 1.48 -16.53 2.25
CA HIS A 63 0.69 -15.36 1.89
C HIS A 63 -0.63 -15.75 1.20
N ARG A 64 -0.59 -16.63 0.21
CA ARG A 64 -1.78 -17.11 -0.52
C ARG A 64 -2.74 -17.90 0.38
N ASP A 65 -2.23 -18.72 1.30
CA ASP A 65 -3.07 -19.44 2.27
C ASP A 65 -3.83 -18.47 3.17
N MET A 66 -3.12 -17.49 3.73
CA MET A 66 -3.74 -16.46 4.55
C MET A 66 -4.71 -15.56 3.77
N SER A 67 -4.37 -15.22 2.53
CA SER A 67 -5.25 -14.43 1.64
C SER A 67 -6.60 -15.13 1.43
N ARG A 68 -6.58 -16.44 1.13
CA ARG A 68 -7.81 -17.24 1.00
C ARG A 68 -8.59 -17.34 2.31
N LYS A 69 -7.91 -17.50 3.46
CA LYS A 69 -8.55 -17.52 4.77
C LYS A 69 -9.23 -16.18 5.11
N LEU A 70 -8.59 -15.05 4.79
CA LEU A 70 -9.18 -13.72 4.93
C LEU A 70 -10.36 -13.54 3.96
N GLY A 71 -10.20 -13.96 2.70
CA GLY A 71 -11.23 -13.92 1.68
C GLY A 71 -12.46 -14.75 2.05
N ALA A 72 -12.28 -15.96 2.61
CA ALA A 72 -13.36 -16.83 3.07
C ALA A 72 -14.23 -16.19 4.18
N ARG A 73 -13.70 -15.20 4.91
CA ARG A 73 -14.42 -14.38 5.88
C ARG A 73 -14.99 -13.10 5.28
N GLY A 74 -14.74 -12.81 3.99
CA GLY A 74 -15.11 -11.56 3.35
C GLY A 74 -14.29 -10.36 3.85
N TRP A 75 -13.13 -10.59 4.46
CA TRP A 75 -12.35 -9.53 5.08
C TRP A 75 -11.46 -8.76 4.08
N LEU A 76 -11.28 -9.26 2.88
CA LEU A 76 -10.59 -8.53 1.81
C LEU A 76 -11.50 -7.51 1.11
N SER A 77 -12.83 -7.58 1.30
CA SER A 77 -13.81 -6.72 0.65
C SER A 77 -14.77 -6.00 1.63
N LEU A 78 -14.33 -5.75 2.87
CA LEU A 78 -15.15 -5.23 3.98
C LEU A 78 -15.97 -3.98 3.61
N HIS A 79 -15.37 -3.03 2.92
CA HIS A 79 -15.97 -1.73 2.60
C HIS A 79 -16.57 -1.65 1.18
N TRP A 80 -16.43 -2.71 0.36
CA TRP A 80 -17.00 -2.72 -0.98
C TRP A 80 -18.53 -2.82 -0.97
N PRO A 81 -19.22 -2.40 -2.06
CA PRO A 81 -20.64 -2.63 -2.22
C PRO A 81 -20.99 -4.12 -2.14
N ARG A 82 -22.11 -4.43 -1.51
CA ARG A 82 -22.57 -5.83 -1.30
C ARG A 82 -22.79 -6.59 -2.60
N GLU A 83 -23.21 -5.90 -3.65
CA GLU A 83 -23.45 -6.48 -4.98
C GLU A 83 -22.16 -7.01 -5.65
N TYR A 84 -20.98 -6.58 -5.21
CA TYR A 84 -19.67 -7.04 -5.70
C TYR A 84 -18.91 -7.87 -4.66
N GLY A 85 -19.61 -8.50 -3.73
CA GLY A 85 -19.01 -9.38 -2.72
C GLY A 85 -18.46 -8.67 -1.50
N GLY A 86 -18.74 -7.37 -1.35
CA GLY A 86 -18.39 -6.61 -0.17
C GLY A 86 -19.39 -6.74 0.97
N GLN A 87 -19.07 -6.16 2.11
CA GLN A 87 -19.94 -6.11 3.28
C GLN A 87 -20.58 -4.72 3.49
N GLY A 88 -20.11 -3.69 2.77
CA GLY A 88 -20.58 -2.30 2.89
C GLY A 88 -20.29 -1.69 4.26
N LEU A 89 -19.22 -2.13 4.93
CA LEU A 89 -18.83 -1.66 6.24
C LEU A 89 -18.04 -0.36 6.16
N SER A 90 -17.91 0.33 7.29
CA SER A 90 -17.08 1.52 7.43
C SER A 90 -15.60 1.23 7.10
N PRO A 91 -14.83 2.20 6.58
CA PRO A 91 -13.38 2.09 6.40
C PRO A 91 -12.61 1.71 7.68
N PHE A 92 -13.18 1.95 8.85
CA PHE A 92 -12.61 1.55 10.14
C PHE A 92 -12.42 0.04 10.28
N TYR A 93 -13.31 -0.78 9.70
CA TYR A 93 -13.15 -2.24 9.73
C TYR A 93 -11.90 -2.69 8.98
N ARG A 94 -11.58 -2.06 7.82
CA ARG A 94 -10.33 -2.29 7.11
C ARG A 94 -9.13 -1.84 7.93
N LEU A 95 -9.20 -0.67 8.57
CA LEU A 95 -8.15 -0.15 9.43
C LEU A 95 -7.83 -1.12 10.57
N ILE A 96 -8.85 -1.58 11.30
CA ILE A 96 -8.72 -2.55 12.39
C ILE A 96 -8.07 -3.85 11.90
N LEU A 97 -8.57 -4.42 10.80
CA LEU A 97 -7.99 -5.64 10.23
C LEU A 97 -6.49 -5.46 9.94
N ARG A 98 -6.11 -4.37 9.28
CA ARG A 98 -4.73 -4.10 8.88
C ARG A 98 -3.82 -3.85 10.09
N GLU A 99 -4.28 -3.15 11.13
CA GLU A 99 -3.55 -2.98 12.39
C GLU A 99 -3.24 -4.32 13.05
N GLU A 100 -4.25 -5.19 13.17
CA GLU A 100 -4.04 -6.49 13.81
C GLU A 100 -3.16 -7.42 12.94
N LEU A 101 -3.29 -7.39 11.61
CA LEU A 101 -2.37 -8.13 10.73
C LEU A 101 -0.90 -7.69 10.93
N ALA A 102 -0.65 -6.38 11.03
CA ALA A 102 0.69 -5.85 11.30
C ALA A 102 1.21 -6.29 12.67
N ARG A 103 0.36 -6.18 13.71
CA ARG A 103 0.68 -6.56 15.10
C ARG A 103 1.01 -8.05 15.25
N TYR A 104 0.31 -8.90 14.51
CA TYR A 104 0.51 -10.35 14.53
C TYR A 104 1.51 -10.84 13.48
N HIS A 105 2.19 -9.94 12.76
CA HIS A 105 3.12 -10.30 11.68
C HIS A 105 2.47 -11.25 10.65
N CYS A 106 1.21 -11.02 10.34
CA CYS A 106 0.42 -11.92 9.52
C CYS A 106 0.31 -11.38 8.08
N PRO A 107 0.73 -12.17 7.06
CA PRO A 107 0.55 -11.83 5.65
C PRO A 107 -0.89 -12.08 5.19
N GLY A 108 -1.11 -11.96 3.88
CA GLY A 108 -2.37 -12.37 3.24
C GLY A 108 -3.22 -11.22 2.76
N TYR A 109 -2.96 -9.98 3.20
CA TYR A 109 -3.62 -8.81 2.64
C TYR A 109 -2.77 -8.25 1.51
N HIS A 110 -3.21 -8.44 0.28
CA HIS A 110 -2.51 -7.96 -0.91
C HIS A 110 -3.01 -6.57 -1.31
N SER A 111 -2.34 -5.51 -0.82
CA SER A 111 -2.80 -4.11 -0.98
C SER A 111 -2.99 -3.70 -2.44
N LEU A 112 -2.08 -4.10 -3.36
CA LEU A 112 -2.25 -3.80 -4.79
C LEU A 112 -3.57 -4.31 -5.35
N SER A 113 -3.98 -5.54 -4.99
CA SER A 113 -5.26 -6.09 -5.43
C SER A 113 -6.44 -5.40 -4.79
N VAL A 114 -6.41 -5.22 -3.46
CA VAL A 114 -7.56 -4.81 -2.65
C VAL A 114 -7.76 -3.29 -2.61
N ASP A 115 -6.66 -2.54 -2.48
CA ASP A 115 -6.70 -1.09 -2.23
C ASP A 115 -6.39 -0.26 -3.48
N PHE A 116 -5.89 -0.88 -4.56
CA PHE A 116 -5.59 -0.18 -5.81
C PHE A 116 -6.45 -0.68 -6.98
N VAL A 117 -6.31 -1.96 -7.36
CA VAL A 117 -6.99 -2.51 -8.55
C VAL A 117 -8.50 -2.60 -8.35
N ALA A 118 -8.95 -3.14 -7.23
CA ALA A 118 -10.38 -3.28 -6.98
C ALA A 118 -11.12 -1.93 -6.94
N PRO A 119 -10.62 -0.87 -6.26
CA PRO A 119 -11.23 0.45 -6.35
C PRO A 119 -11.26 1.03 -7.78
N ALA A 120 -10.22 0.82 -8.59
CA ALA A 120 -10.21 1.24 -9.99
C ALA A 120 -11.34 0.57 -10.79
N ILE A 121 -11.49 -0.74 -10.62
CA ILE A 121 -12.55 -1.53 -11.28
C ILE A 121 -13.94 -1.13 -10.75
N LEU A 122 -14.10 -0.96 -9.44
CA LEU A 122 -15.38 -0.56 -8.81
C LEU A 122 -15.84 0.82 -9.31
N LEU A 123 -14.93 1.79 -9.41
CA LEU A 123 -15.24 3.17 -9.76
C LEU A 123 -15.39 3.38 -11.26
N LYS A 124 -14.63 2.67 -12.09
CA LYS A 124 -14.45 2.97 -13.52
C LYS A 124 -14.58 1.76 -14.44
N GLY A 125 -14.59 0.53 -13.92
CA GLY A 125 -14.75 -0.68 -14.72
C GLY A 125 -16.18 -0.87 -15.22
N SER A 126 -16.32 -1.53 -16.38
CA SER A 126 -17.62 -2.00 -16.87
C SER A 126 -18.18 -3.09 -15.94
N GLU A 127 -19.48 -3.35 -16.05
CA GLU A 127 -20.12 -4.42 -15.27
C GLU A 127 -19.50 -5.80 -15.55
N GLU A 128 -19.03 -6.03 -16.78
CA GLU A 128 -18.33 -7.25 -17.20
C GLU A 128 -16.99 -7.38 -16.46
N LEU A 129 -16.20 -6.29 -16.40
CA LEU A 129 -14.92 -6.25 -15.65
C LEU A 129 -15.14 -6.48 -14.16
N LYS A 130 -16.14 -5.83 -13.57
CA LYS A 130 -16.50 -6.02 -12.16
C LYS A 130 -16.83 -7.48 -11.86
N LYS A 131 -17.71 -8.10 -12.66
CA LYS A 131 -18.12 -9.51 -12.49
C LYS A 131 -16.96 -10.49 -12.71
N ARG A 132 -16.02 -10.15 -13.61
CA ARG A 132 -14.89 -11.02 -13.94
C ARG A 132 -13.80 -11.00 -12.86
N HIS A 133 -13.48 -9.83 -12.31
CA HIS A 133 -12.26 -9.66 -11.52
C HIS A 133 -12.49 -9.51 -10.00
N LEU A 134 -13.57 -8.82 -9.59
CA LEU A 134 -13.79 -8.56 -8.17
C LEU A 134 -13.96 -9.82 -7.30
N PRO A 135 -14.66 -10.88 -7.75
CA PRO A 135 -14.79 -12.10 -6.95
C PRO A 135 -13.44 -12.77 -6.63
N GLY A 136 -12.53 -12.83 -7.61
CA GLY A 136 -11.19 -13.42 -7.41
C GLY A 136 -10.31 -12.60 -6.46
N ILE A 137 -10.47 -11.27 -6.44
CA ILE A 137 -9.80 -10.40 -5.48
C ILE A 137 -10.40 -10.58 -4.09
N ALA A 138 -11.73 -10.58 -3.99
CA ALA A 138 -12.44 -10.72 -2.71
C ALA A 138 -12.19 -12.07 -2.03
N SER A 139 -12.02 -13.15 -2.82
CA SER A 139 -11.69 -14.48 -2.31
C SER A 139 -10.20 -14.65 -1.93
N GLY A 140 -9.32 -13.73 -2.34
CA GLY A 140 -7.88 -13.83 -2.14
C GLY A 140 -7.18 -14.87 -3.02
N GLU A 141 -7.82 -15.30 -4.10
CA GLU A 141 -7.25 -16.27 -5.04
C GLU A 141 -6.38 -15.66 -6.11
N ILE A 142 -6.68 -14.40 -6.51
CA ILE A 142 -5.99 -13.70 -7.60
C ILE A 142 -5.14 -12.57 -7.04
N MET A 143 -3.84 -12.60 -7.35
CA MET A 143 -2.90 -11.52 -7.06
C MET A 143 -2.69 -10.66 -8.31
N TRP A 144 -2.56 -9.36 -8.08
CA TRP A 144 -2.31 -8.37 -9.11
C TRP A 144 -0.95 -7.71 -8.93
N CYS A 145 -0.31 -7.37 -10.02
CA CYS A 145 0.86 -6.50 -10.04
C CYS A 145 0.55 -5.21 -10.79
N GLU A 146 1.46 -4.23 -10.69
CA GLU A 146 1.32 -2.94 -11.32
C GLU A 146 2.38 -2.68 -12.39
N GLY A 147 1.93 -2.21 -13.55
CA GLY A 147 2.77 -1.77 -14.65
C GLY A 147 2.64 -0.26 -14.89
N LEU A 148 3.18 0.55 -13.98
CA LEU A 148 3.14 2.02 -14.07
C LEU A 148 4.50 2.59 -14.48
N SER A 149 5.52 2.45 -13.64
CA SER A 149 6.84 3.05 -13.81
C SER A 149 7.63 2.44 -14.98
N GLU A 150 8.45 3.27 -15.62
CA GLU A 150 9.40 2.87 -16.66
C GLU A 150 10.83 3.30 -16.28
N PRO A 151 11.89 2.75 -16.87
CA PRO A 151 13.27 3.10 -16.52
C PRO A 151 13.57 4.61 -16.54
N GLY A 152 12.93 5.36 -17.45
CA GLY A 152 13.07 6.82 -17.55
C GLY A 152 11.99 7.61 -16.83
N HIS A 153 10.90 6.98 -16.37
CA HIS A 153 9.67 7.66 -15.94
C HIS A 153 9.06 7.00 -14.70
N GLY A 154 9.51 7.40 -13.50
CA GLY A 154 8.91 7.06 -12.22
C GLY A 154 7.94 8.15 -11.78
N SER A 155 8.46 9.22 -11.14
CA SER A 155 7.65 10.36 -10.67
C SER A 155 6.94 11.10 -11.82
N ASP A 156 7.54 11.17 -13.02
CA ASP A 156 6.87 11.70 -14.21
C ASP A 156 6.11 10.59 -14.98
N MET A 157 5.10 10.03 -14.33
CA MET A 157 4.26 9.00 -14.91
C MET A 157 3.49 9.49 -16.16
N ALA A 158 3.32 10.80 -16.34
CA ALA A 158 2.68 11.36 -17.53
C ALA A 158 3.51 11.16 -18.81
N ALA A 159 4.82 10.94 -18.67
CA ALA A 159 5.76 10.83 -19.79
C ALA A 159 6.07 9.38 -20.20
N ILE A 160 5.42 8.35 -19.61
CA ILE A 160 5.65 6.95 -19.97
C ILE A 160 5.54 6.68 -21.47
N GLU A 161 6.34 5.75 -21.97
CA GLU A 161 6.54 5.47 -23.40
C GLU A 161 6.01 4.11 -23.85
N THR A 162 5.75 3.15 -22.95
CA THR A 162 5.11 1.87 -23.29
C THR A 162 3.86 2.14 -24.11
N TYR A 163 3.86 1.62 -25.36
CA TYR A 163 2.88 2.01 -26.38
C TYR A 163 1.92 0.87 -26.69
N ALA A 164 0.64 1.20 -26.69
CA ALA A 164 -0.45 0.33 -27.06
C ALA A 164 -1.08 0.81 -28.38
N ARG A 165 -0.82 0.10 -29.48
CA ARG A 165 -1.38 0.38 -30.82
C ARG A 165 -2.65 -0.40 -31.00
N GLU A 166 -3.70 0.28 -31.45
CA GLU A 166 -4.97 -0.37 -31.80
C GLU A 166 -4.82 -1.31 -32.99
N ASP A 167 -5.38 -2.52 -32.89
CA ASP A 167 -5.34 -3.55 -33.93
C ASP A 167 -6.62 -4.42 -33.87
N GLY A 168 -7.61 -4.04 -34.66
CA GLY A 168 -8.92 -4.70 -34.68
C GLY A 168 -9.69 -4.57 -33.38
N ASP A 169 -9.92 -5.71 -32.72
CA ASP A 169 -10.61 -5.80 -31.42
C ASP A 169 -9.66 -5.79 -30.20
N SER A 170 -8.38 -5.56 -30.45
CA SER A 170 -7.31 -5.63 -29.45
C SER A 170 -6.39 -4.40 -29.53
N TYR A 171 -5.53 -4.27 -28.55
CA TYR A 171 -4.33 -3.43 -28.56
C TYR A 171 -3.08 -4.31 -28.57
N VAL A 172 -2.09 -3.95 -29.36
CA VAL A 172 -0.75 -4.55 -29.38
C VAL A 172 0.17 -3.66 -28.59
N VAL A 173 0.72 -4.19 -27.49
CA VAL A 173 1.55 -3.45 -26.55
C VAL A 173 2.99 -3.81 -26.71
N ASN A 174 3.85 -2.78 -26.79
CA ASN A 174 5.31 -2.88 -26.81
C ASN A 174 5.90 -1.89 -25.82
N GLY A 175 6.92 -2.33 -25.07
CA GLY A 175 7.60 -1.48 -24.11
C GLY A 175 8.15 -2.24 -22.92
N GLN A 176 8.43 -1.49 -21.86
CA GLN A 176 9.04 -2.02 -20.64
C GLN A 176 8.47 -1.31 -19.41
N LYS A 177 8.21 -2.08 -18.37
CA LYS A 177 7.90 -1.57 -17.02
C LYS A 177 8.98 -2.03 -16.03
N ILE A 178 9.20 -1.24 -14.99
CA ILE A 178 10.20 -1.52 -13.96
C ILE A 178 9.59 -1.32 -12.56
N TRP A 179 10.20 -1.89 -11.55
CA TRP A 179 9.76 -1.87 -10.16
C TRP A 179 8.40 -2.54 -9.96
N THR A 180 8.04 -3.45 -10.86
CA THR A 180 6.76 -4.16 -10.83
C THR A 180 6.75 -5.16 -9.69
N THR A 181 6.08 -4.79 -8.58
CA THR A 181 6.02 -5.59 -7.36
C THR A 181 5.31 -6.90 -7.61
N TYR A 182 5.99 -8.02 -7.26
CA TYR A 182 5.48 -9.38 -7.32
C TYR A 182 4.96 -9.86 -8.69
N ALA A 183 5.39 -9.25 -9.81
CA ALA A 183 4.98 -9.65 -11.17
C ALA A 183 5.22 -11.14 -11.46
N HIS A 184 6.22 -11.76 -10.85
CA HIS A 184 6.55 -13.17 -10.99
C HIS A 184 5.58 -14.13 -10.30
N PHE A 185 4.63 -13.60 -9.51
CA PHE A 185 3.58 -14.37 -8.83
C PHE A 185 2.16 -13.93 -9.20
N ALA A 186 2.01 -12.74 -9.80
CA ALA A 186 0.72 -12.18 -10.14
C ALA A 186 0.08 -12.90 -11.33
N GLU A 187 -1.22 -13.14 -11.27
CA GLU A 187 -2.02 -13.63 -12.38
C GLU A 187 -2.41 -12.51 -13.33
N TRP A 188 -2.59 -11.29 -12.81
CA TRP A 188 -3.02 -10.13 -13.58
C TRP A 188 -2.18 -8.90 -13.28
N MET A 189 -2.08 -8.02 -14.28
CA MET A 189 -1.45 -6.71 -14.15
C MET A 189 -2.44 -5.61 -14.51
N PHE A 190 -2.45 -4.51 -13.75
CA PHE A 190 -3.04 -3.27 -14.22
C PHE A 190 -1.94 -2.41 -14.85
N LEU A 191 -2.10 -2.15 -16.14
CA LEU A 191 -1.09 -1.54 -16.98
C LEU A 191 -1.54 -0.16 -17.42
N LEU A 192 -0.71 0.85 -17.18
CA LEU A 192 -0.86 2.15 -17.80
C LEU A 192 0.06 2.23 -19.04
N ALA A 193 -0.54 2.43 -20.22
CA ALA A 193 0.19 2.53 -21.48
C ALA A 193 -0.30 3.70 -22.33
N ARG A 194 0.54 4.16 -23.22
CA ARG A 194 0.25 5.26 -24.14
C ARG A 194 -0.49 4.74 -25.37
N THR A 195 -1.66 5.28 -25.64
CA THR A 195 -2.48 5.01 -26.83
C THR A 195 -2.47 6.14 -27.84
N ASP A 196 -2.16 7.37 -27.39
CA ASP A 196 -1.99 8.53 -28.26
C ASP A 196 -0.67 9.27 -27.96
N ARG A 197 0.26 9.19 -28.91
CA ARG A 197 1.58 9.85 -28.84
C ARG A 197 1.53 11.36 -29.12
N GLN A 198 0.41 11.88 -29.67
CA GLN A 198 0.27 13.28 -30.04
C GLN A 198 -0.56 14.06 -29.03
N ALA A 199 -1.15 13.38 -28.03
CA ALA A 199 -1.98 14.01 -27.03
C ALA A 199 -1.25 15.13 -26.27
N GLN A 200 -1.95 16.25 -26.10
CA GLN A 200 -1.47 17.39 -25.31
C GLN A 200 -2.55 17.78 -24.28
N PRO A 201 -2.20 17.87 -23.01
CA PRO A 201 -0.93 17.44 -22.37
C PRO A 201 -0.78 15.91 -22.41
N ASN A 202 0.47 15.42 -22.27
CA ASN A 202 0.87 14.02 -22.45
C ASN A 202 -0.02 13.00 -21.73
N TYR A 203 -0.47 13.29 -20.51
CA TYR A 203 -1.30 12.40 -19.72
C TYR A 203 -2.66 12.05 -20.37
N ARG A 204 -3.14 12.88 -21.32
CA ARG A 204 -4.40 12.63 -22.05
C ARG A 204 -4.30 11.53 -23.09
N GLY A 205 -3.09 11.04 -23.37
CA GLY A 205 -2.87 9.93 -24.31
C GLY A 205 -2.66 8.58 -23.62
N LEU A 206 -3.03 8.46 -22.35
CA LEU A 206 -2.81 7.24 -21.55
C LEU A 206 -4.11 6.46 -21.37
N THR A 207 -4.01 5.12 -21.48
CA THR A 207 -5.11 4.18 -21.28
C THR A 207 -4.73 3.16 -20.20
N PHE A 208 -5.70 2.74 -19.41
CA PHE A 208 -5.53 1.79 -18.33
C PHE A 208 -6.08 0.42 -18.76
N PHE A 209 -5.22 -0.61 -18.75
CA PHE A 209 -5.52 -1.96 -19.21
C PHE A 209 -5.42 -2.96 -18.07
N LEU A 210 -6.27 -3.99 -18.10
CA LEU A 210 -6.12 -5.21 -17.30
C LEU A 210 -5.50 -6.29 -18.19
N VAL A 211 -4.33 -6.82 -17.77
CA VAL A 211 -3.51 -7.71 -18.57
C VAL A 211 -3.37 -9.06 -17.86
N ASP A 212 -3.70 -10.15 -18.53
CA ASP A 212 -3.38 -11.50 -18.07
C ASP A 212 -1.86 -11.72 -18.20
N MET A 213 -1.19 -12.02 -17.11
CA MET A 213 0.26 -12.21 -17.07
C MET A 213 0.74 -13.46 -17.85
N CYS A 214 -0.19 -14.37 -18.19
CA CYS A 214 0.10 -15.51 -19.07
C CYS A 214 0.05 -15.15 -20.57
N THR A 215 -0.28 -13.90 -20.93
CA THR A 215 -0.36 -13.48 -22.34
C THR A 215 1.02 -13.62 -23.02
N PRO A 216 1.09 -14.28 -24.20
CA PRO A 216 2.35 -14.38 -24.95
C PRO A 216 2.98 -13.02 -25.23
N GLY A 217 4.31 -12.96 -25.15
CA GLY A 217 5.09 -11.73 -25.35
C GLY A 217 5.43 -11.01 -24.05
N ILE A 218 4.93 -11.45 -22.88
CA ILE A 218 5.32 -10.91 -21.57
C ILE A 218 6.55 -11.68 -21.08
N THR A 219 7.60 -10.93 -20.69
CA THR A 219 8.79 -11.47 -20.03
C THR A 219 9.02 -10.75 -18.71
N VAL A 220 9.19 -11.51 -17.62
CA VAL A 220 9.40 -10.99 -16.27
C VAL A 220 10.81 -11.33 -15.81
N ASN A 221 11.61 -10.31 -15.51
CA ASN A 221 12.97 -10.47 -15.00
C ASN A 221 13.08 -9.96 -13.56
N PRO A 222 13.81 -10.67 -12.68
CA PRO A 222 13.92 -10.29 -11.27
C PRO A 222 14.81 -9.06 -11.08
N ILE A 223 14.43 -8.22 -10.11
CA ILE A 223 15.26 -7.18 -9.52
C ILE A 223 15.43 -7.52 -8.04
N ILE A 224 16.68 -7.76 -7.64
CA ILE A 224 17.01 -8.00 -6.23
C ILE A 224 17.28 -6.65 -5.56
N ASN A 225 16.55 -6.35 -4.48
CA ASN A 225 16.69 -5.10 -3.75
C ASN A 225 17.92 -5.09 -2.82
N MET A 226 18.20 -3.96 -2.16
CA MET A 226 19.35 -3.82 -1.26
C MET A 226 19.31 -4.78 -0.04
N ALA A 227 18.12 -5.21 0.37
CA ALA A 227 17.95 -6.18 1.44
C ALA A 227 18.17 -7.65 0.97
N GLY A 228 18.44 -7.86 -0.32
CA GLY A 228 18.64 -9.19 -0.91
C GLY A 228 17.34 -9.89 -1.31
N HIS A 229 16.21 -9.20 -1.29
CA HIS A 229 14.89 -9.78 -1.57
C HIS A 229 14.47 -9.57 -3.03
N HIS A 230 13.71 -10.53 -3.58
CA HIS A 230 13.09 -10.46 -4.89
C HIS A 230 11.64 -9.96 -4.76
N ASP A 231 11.47 -8.65 -4.54
CA ASP A 231 10.15 -8.01 -4.51
C ASP A 231 9.76 -7.48 -5.89
N PHE A 232 10.72 -6.94 -6.63
CA PHE A 232 10.51 -6.16 -7.83
C PHE A 232 10.96 -6.89 -9.10
N ASN A 233 10.40 -6.46 -10.22
CA ASN A 233 10.70 -7.04 -11.52
C ASN A 233 10.78 -5.95 -12.59
N GLU A 234 11.55 -6.22 -13.65
CA GLU A 234 11.36 -5.64 -14.97
C GLU A 234 10.36 -6.50 -15.74
N VAL A 235 9.45 -5.86 -16.44
CA VAL A 235 8.46 -6.55 -17.29
C VAL A 235 8.54 -5.99 -18.70
N PHE A 236 8.84 -6.85 -19.66
CA PHE A 236 8.91 -6.52 -21.07
C PHE A 236 7.66 -6.97 -21.81
N PHE A 237 7.22 -6.16 -22.75
CA PHE A 237 6.08 -6.42 -23.63
C PHE A 237 6.59 -6.42 -25.06
N ASP A 238 6.46 -7.56 -25.74
CA ASP A 238 6.82 -7.76 -27.14
C ASP A 238 5.58 -8.27 -27.92
N ASP A 239 4.95 -7.35 -28.64
CA ASP A 239 3.70 -7.57 -29.38
C ASP A 239 2.57 -8.21 -28.54
N VAL A 240 2.46 -7.82 -27.26
CA VAL A 240 1.45 -8.35 -26.34
C VAL A 240 0.05 -7.89 -26.74
N ARG A 241 -0.85 -8.82 -27.00
CA ARG A 241 -2.22 -8.51 -27.43
C ARG A 241 -3.17 -8.46 -26.24
N ILE A 242 -3.80 -7.29 -26.05
CA ILE A 242 -4.76 -7.06 -24.97
C ILE A 242 -6.12 -6.77 -25.60
N PRO A 243 -7.19 -7.52 -25.27
CA PRO A 243 -8.54 -7.26 -25.76
C PRO A 243 -9.05 -5.88 -25.34
N LYS A 244 -9.82 -5.20 -26.18
CA LYS A 244 -10.44 -3.90 -25.88
C LYS A 244 -11.38 -3.94 -24.67
N GLU A 245 -11.97 -5.09 -24.40
CA GLU A 245 -12.85 -5.30 -23.25
C GLU A 245 -12.11 -5.25 -21.89
N ASN A 246 -10.77 -5.30 -21.90
CA ASN A 246 -9.93 -5.18 -20.73
C ASN A 246 -9.52 -3.73 -20.42
N ILE A 247 -10.08 -2.74 -21.11
CA ILE A 247 -9.86 -1.32 -20.80
C ILE A 247 -10.75 -0.91 -19.62
N VAL A 248 -10.15 -0.25 -18.64
CA VAL A 248 -10.88 0.37 -17.53
C VAL A 248 -11.23 1.80 -17.89
N ASP A 249 -12.49 2.20 -17.76
CA ASP A 249 -13.09 3.44 -18.27
C ASP A 249 -13.11 3.41 -19.82
N SER A 250 -12.36 4.27 -20.46
CA SER A 250 -12.28 4.40 -21.91
C SER A 250 -10.87 4.77 -22.38
N VAL A 251 -10.63 4.64 -23.69
CA VAL A 251 -9.35 4.99 -24.32
C VAL A 251 -8.97 6.42 -23.99
N ASN A 252 -7.70 6.66 -23.67
CA ASN A 252 -7.16 7.98 -23.31
C ASN A 252 -7.69 8.55 -21.97
N ARG A 253 -8.27 7.68 -21.12
CA ARG A 253 -8.75 8.07 -19.78
C ARG A 253 -7.94 7.44 -18.65
N GLY A 254 -6.90 6.66 -18.97
CA GLY A 254 -6.10 5.92 -18.00
C GLY A 254 -5.46 6.78 -16.90
N TRP A 255 -5.03 7.99 -17.23
CA TRP A 255 -4.53 8.94 -16.22
C TRP A 255 -5.55 9.22 -15.11
N TYR A 256 -6.80 9.46 -15.50
CA TYR A 256 -7.84 9.77 -14.53
C TYR A 256 -8.24 8.56 -13.68
N VAL A 257 -8.14 7.35 -14.25
CA VAL A 257 -8.30 6.10 -13.48
C VAL A 257 -7.19 5.98 -12.44
N ALA A 258 -5.92 6.12 -12.84
CA ALA A 258 -4.79 6.08 -11.92
C ALA A 258 -4.92 7.12 -10.79
N MET A 259 -5.20 8.39 -11.14
CA MET A 259 -5.35 9.45 -10.13
C MET A 259 -6.50 9.20 -9.14
N SER A 260 -7.60 8.56 -9.59
CA SER A 260 -8.75 8.28 -8.71
C SER A 260 -8.45 7.24 -7.61
N VAL A 261 -7.36 6.48 -7.72
CA VAL A 261 -7.01 5.41 -6.78
C VAL A 261 -5.69 5.62 -6.04
N LEU A 262 -4.85 6.56 -6.49
CA LEU A 262 -3.57 6.84 -5.83
C LEU A 262 -3.72 7.33 -4.38
N ASP A 263 -4.78 8.09 -4.07
CA ASP A 263 -5.03 8.54 -2.70
C ASP A 263 -5.47 7.37 -1.81
N SER A 264 -6.16 6.36 -2.36
CA SER A 264 -6.45 5.10 -1.65
C SER A 264 -5.18 4.29 -1.40
N GLU A 265 -4.27 4.23 -2.36
CA GLU A 265 -2.97 3.58 -2.23
C GLU A 265 -2.14 4.18 -1.08
N ARG A 266 -2.02 5.52 -1.02
CA ARG A 266 -1.27 6.22 0.04
C ARG A 266 -1.80 5.96 1.45
N THR A 267 -3.06 5.58 1.60
CA THR A 267 -3.68 5.22 2.89
C THR A 267 -3.75 3.73 3.12
N SER A 268 -3.35 2.90 2.15
CA SER A 268 -3.42 1.45 2.26
C SER A 268 -2.34 0.88 3.16
N ASP A 269 -1.12 1.37 3.05
CA ASP A 269 0.00 0.86 3.83
C ASP A 269 0.09 1.58 5.18
N LEU A 270 -0.23 0.84 6.25
CA LEU A 270 -0.23 1.39 7.61
C LEU A 270 1.21 1.51 8.15
N GLY A 271 2.00 2.42 7.57
CA GLY A 271 3.40 2.61 7.95
C GLY A 271 3.58 2.82 9.45
N TYR A 272 2.67 3.54 10.11
CA TYR A 272 2.71 3.72 11.56
C TYR A 272 2.54 2.42 12.35
N ALA A 273 1.68 1.52 11.90
CA ALA A 273 1.46 0.23 12.57
C ALA A 273 2.69 -0.67 12.45
N ILE A 274 3.32 -0.65 11.27
CA ILE A 274 4.57 -1.38 11.01
C ILE A 274 5.70 -0.79 11.84
N ALA A 275 5.85 0.55 11.86
CA ALA A 275 6.86 1.24 12.66
C ALA A 275 6.68 0.97 14.16
N GLY A 276 5.45 1.07 14.66
CA GLY A 276 5.12 0.81 16.06
C GLY A 276 5.40 -0.64 16.46
N THR A 277 5.04 -1.60 15.62
CA THR A 277 5.33 -3.02 15.85
C THR A 277 6.85 -3.28 15.86
N LEU A 278 7.58 -2.72 14.88
CA LEU A 278 9.04 -2.84 14.83
C LEU A 278 9.70 -2.20 16.06
N LEU A 279 9.22 -1.03 16.50
CA LEU A 279 9.74 -0.37 17.70
C LEU A 279 9.55 -1.23 18.95
N ASN A 280 8.37 -1.82 19.12
CA ASN A 280 8.10 -2.75 20.23
C ASN A 280 9.05 -3.95 20.21
N ASP A 281 9.23 -4.56 19.05
CA ASP A 281 10.12 -5.71 18.86
C ASP A 281 11.58 -5.37 19.19
N ILE A 282 12.05 -4.18 18.75
CA ILE A 282 13.40 -3.68 19.07
C ILE A 282 13.55 -3.49 20.58
N VAL A 283 12.58 -2.87 21.24
CA VAL A 283 12.61 -2.62 22.68
C VAL A 283 12.61 -3.91 23.48
N GLU A 284 11.78 -4.88 23.10
CA GLU A 284 11.75 -6.21 23.74
C GLU A 284 13.10 -6.93 23.59
N GLY A 285 13.59 -7.08 22.36
CA GLY A 285 14.87 -7.74 22.11
C GLY A 285 16.06 -7.01 22.76
N ALA A 286 16.05 -5.67 22.80
CA ALA A 286 17.10 -4.92 23.46
C ALA A 286 17.07 -5.05 25.00
N ARG A 287 15.89 -5.20 25.59
CA ARG A 287 15.75 -5.51 27.03
C ARG A 287 16.27 -6.90 27.35
N GLU A 288 15.96 -7.90 26.54
CA GLU A 288 16.46 -9.28 26.71
C GLU A 288 17.99 -9.35 26.65
N MET A 289 18.62 -8.51 25.83
CA MET A 289 20.07 -8.45 25.65
C MET A 289 20.77 -7.42 26.58
N ASP A 290 20.04 -6.72 27.44
CA ASP A 290 20.54 -5.62 28.31
C ASP A 290 21.32 -4.54 27.54
N MET A 291 20.78 -4.10 26.40
CA MET A 291 21.44 -3.17 25.47
C MET A 291 20.92 -1.72 25.52
N LEU A 292 19.87 -1.43 26.30
CA LEU A 292 19.27 -0.08 26.37
C LEU A 292 19.99 0.81 27.39
N ASP A 293 20.47 1.95 26.93
CA ASP A 293 21.00 3.00 27.80
C ASP A 293 19.97 4.13 28.07
N SER A 294 20.37 5.17 28.84
CA SER A 294 19.50 6.29 29.18
C SER A 294 19.20 7.20 27.97
N GLY A 295 20.15 7.35 27.05
CA GLY A 295 19.97 8.11 25.82
C GLY A 295 19.00 7.42 24.86
N ASP A 296 19.06 6.09 24.78
CA ASP A 296 18.15 5.30 23.97
C ASP A 296 16.70 5.42 24.46
N LYS A 297 16.47 5.54 25.77
CA LYS A 297 15.12 5.76 26.33
C LYS A 297 14.50 7.08 25.90
N ILE A 298 15.30 8.14 25.77
CA ILE A 298 14.81 9.44 25.28
C ILE A 298 14.43 9.31 23.81
N ARG A 299 15.31 8.75 22.96
CA ARG A 299 15.01 8.56 21.53
C ARG A 299 13.81 7.64 21.31
N MET A 300 13.68 6.59 22.10
CA MET A 300 12.51 5.71 22.09
C MET A 300 11.21 6.48 22.36
N ALA A 301 11.21 7.39 23.36
CA ALA A 301 10.02 8.19 23.67
C ALA A 301 9.66 9.15 22.51
N GLU A 302 10.64 9.73 21.82
CA GLU A 302 10.43 10.53 20.61
C GLU A 302 9.80 9.69 19.50
N LEU A 303 10.33 8.48 19.23
CA LEU A 303 9.81 7.56 18.20
C LEU A 303 8.40 7.08 18.50
N VAL A 304 8.08 6.82 19.78
CA VAL A 304 6.69 6.51 20.19
C VAL A 304 5.78 7.69 19.84
N ALA A 305 6.20 8.92 20.13
CA ALA A 305 5.40 10.10 19.78
C ALA A 305 5.26 10.27 18.26
N GLU A 306 6.32 10.04 17.47
CA GLU A 306 6.27 10.07 15.99
C GLU A 306 5.26 9.04 15.44
N CYS A 307 5.33 7.79 15.91
CA CYS A 307 4.39 6.73 15.50
C CYS A 307 2.94 7.07 15.90
N GLU A 308 2.74 7.65 17.08
CA GLU A 308 1.41 8.03 17.56
C GLU A 308 0.83 9.19 16.74
N VAL A 309 1.63 10.19 16.37
CA VAL A 309 1.22 11.26 15.46
C VAL A 309 0.80 10.68 14.10
N ALA A 310 1.60 9.78 13.53
CA ALA A 310 1.28 9.12 12.26
C ALA A 310 -0.02 8.30 12.37
N ARG A 311 -0.26 7.61 13.50
CA ARG A 311 -1.50 6.88 13.78
C ARG A 311 -2.71 7.81 13.82
N LEU A 312 -2.62 8.92 14.55
CA LEU A 312 -3.73 9.87 14.69
C LEU A 312 -4.10 10.52 13.35
N ILE A 313 -3.11 10.82 12.51
CA ILE A 313 -3.37 11.34 11.15
C ILE A 313 -4.07 10.28 10.30
N HIS A 314 -3.68 9.01 10.40
CA HIS A 314 -4.35 7.91 9.69
C HIS A 314 -5.82 7.75 10.14
N TYR A 315 -6.08 7.84 11.44
CA TYR A 315 -7.44 7.81 12.00
C TYR A 315 -8.27 8.99 11.50
N HIS A 316 -7.68 10.19 11.48
CA HIS A 316 -8.35 11.37 10.92
C HIS A 316 -8.75 11.16 9.45
N VAL A 317 -7.83 10.66 8.63
CA VAL A 317 -8.10 10.35 7.21
C VAL A 317 -9.17 9.27 7.07
N THR A 318 -9.15 8.24 7.89
CA THR A 318 -10.19 7.21 7.91
C THR A 318 -11.56 7.78 8.28
N CYS A 319 -11.62 8.73 9.23
CA CYS A 319 -12.85 9.49 9.54
C CYS A 319 -13.35 10.29 8.33
N MET A 320 -12.44 10.96 7.60
CA MET A 320 -12.79 11.72 6.40
C MET A 320 -13.34 10.80 5.30
N GLN A 321 -12.68 9.66 5.06
CA GLN A 321 -13.13 8.64 4.11
C GLN A 321 -14.52 8.08 4.46
N ALA A 322 -14.77 7.80 5.74
CA ALA A 322 -16.07 7.35 6.22
C ALA A 322 -17.19 8.38 6.00
N GLN A 323 -16.83 9.67 5.94
CA GLN A 323 -17.72 10.78 5.63
C GLN A 323 -17.83 11.10 4.12
N GLY A 324 -17.11 10.34 3.26
CA GLY A 324 -17.06 10.59 1.81
C GLY A 324 -16.34 11.89 1.42
N LYS A 325 -15.44 12.39 2.28
CA LYS A 325 -14.65 13.60 2.01
C LYS A 325 -13.42 13.28 1.17
N ASP A 326 -12.95 14.26 0.41
CA ASP A 326 -11.65 14.22 -0.28
C ASP A 326 -10.51 14.22 0.74
N THR A 327 -9.51 13.35 0.54
CA THR A 327 -8.38 13.12 1.46
C THR A 327 -7.02 13.28 0.78
N SER A 328 -6.94 14.07 -0.27
CA SER A 328 -5.82 14.09 -1.20
C SER A 328 -4.46 14.47 -0.56
N TYR A 329 -4.37 15.55 0.22
CA TYR A 329 -3.10 15.91 0.89
C TYR A 329 -2.93 15.20 2.23
N GLU A 330 -4.01 14.87 2.90
CA GLU A 330 -3.99 14.10 4.14
C GLU A 330 -3.51 12.68 3.89
N ALA A 331 -3.86 12.06 2.75
CA ALA A 331 -3.32 10.77 2.33
C ALA A 331 -1.80 10.84 2.11
N ALA A 332 -1.29 11.93 1.51
CA ALA A 332 0.14 12.17 1.39
C ALA A 332 0.83 12.33 2.76
N MET A 333 0.16 12.96 3.74
CA MET A 333 0.67 13.04 5.13
C MET A 333 0.76 11.66 5.78
N CYS A 334 -0.24 10.79 5.60
CA CYS A 334 -0.24 9.42 6.12
C CYS A 334 0.97 8.63 5.62
N LYS A 335 1.17 8.64 4.30
CA LYS A 335 2.28 7.93 3.67
C LYS A 335 3.63 8.48 4.12
N LEU A 336 3.82 9.79 4.03
CA LEU A 336 5.07 10.46 4.39
C LEU A 336 5.50 10.13 5.82
N LEU A 337 4.61 10.38 6.80
CA LEU A 337 4.92 10.18 8.21
C LEU A 337 5.07 8.70 8.56
N GLY A 338 4.20 7.83 8.02
CA GLY A 338 4.27 6.40 8.30
C GLY A 338 5.58 5.78 7.83
N PHE A 339 6.02 6.09 6.61
CA PHE A 339 7.23 5.50 6.05
C PHE A 339 8.52 6.10 6.59
N GLU A 340 8.56 7.41 6.85
CA GLU A 340 9.70 8.02 7.53
C GLU A 340 9.83 7.51 8.98
N SER A 341 8.72 7.21 9.66
CA SER A 341 8.75 6.54 10.97
C SER A 341 9.36 5.15 10.91
N ILE A 342 9.09 4.34 9.87
CA ILE A 342 9.73 3.02 9.70
C ILE A 342 11.26 3.18 9.60
N GLN A 343 11.73 4.13 8.78
CA GLN A 343 13.15 4.39 8.61
C GLN A 343 13.81 4.83 9.92
N ASN A 344 13.21 5.78 10.63
CA ASN A 344 13.71 6.28 11.92
C ASN A 344 13.77 5.17 12.99
N VAL A 345 12.78 4.30 13.03
CA VAL A 345 12.73 3.15 13.96
C VAL A 345 13.77 2.10 13.59
N ALA A 346 13.95 1.79 12.30
CA ALA A 346 14.96 0.83 11.86
C ALA A 346 16.39 1.34 12.15
N GLU A 347 16.65 2.65 11.93
CA GLU A 347 17.91 3.30 12.30
C GLU A 347 18.18 3.23 13.82
N PHE A 348 17.14 3.48 14.62
CA PHE A 348 17.22 3.32 16.08
C PHE A 348 17.59 1.89 16.47
N GLY A 349 17.00 0.88 15.81
CA GLY A 349 17.35 -0.52 16.03
C GLY A 349 18.82 -0.81 15.74
N LEU A 350 19.36 -0.31 14.61
CA LEU A 350 20.81 -0.43 14.32
C LEU A 350 21.68 0.19 15.41
N LYS A 351 21.29 1.38 15.90
CA LYS A 351 22.02 2.06 16.97
C LYS A 351 22.03 1.26 18.26
N VAL A 352 20.87 0.78 18.70
CA VAL A 352 20.70 0.03 19.95
C VAL A 352 21.47 -1.29 19.91
N PHE A 353 21.30 -2.08 18.85
CA PHE A 353 21.96 -3.38 18.74
C PHE A 353 23.41 -3.30 18.25
N ARG A 354 23.89 -2.11 17.87
CA ARG A 354 25.27 -1.88 17.44
C ARG A 354 25.69 -2.85 16.33
N ASN A 355 26.86 -3.50 16.44
CA ASN A 355 27.34 -4.45 15.43
C ASN A 355 26.43 -5.68 15.26
N TYR A 356 25.66 -6.06 16.28
CA TYR A 356 24.69 -7.16 16.15
C TYR A 356 23.52 -6.79 15.22
N GLY A 357 23.10 -5.53 15.21
CA GLY A 357 22.05 -5.04 14.33
C GLY A 357 22.39 -5.11 12.83
N LEU A 358 23.66 -5.23 12.48
CA LEU A 358 24.15 -5.37 11.09
C LEU A 358 24.13 -6.82 10.59
N LEU A 359 23.89 -7.79 11.47
CA LEU A 359 23.91 -9.20 11.09
C LEU A 359 22.65 -9.58 10.33
N SER A 360 22.83 -10.39 9.28
CA SER A 360 21.74 -10.96 8.50
C SER A 360 21.09 -12.16 9.20
N ASP A 361 19.97 -12.62 8.67
CA ASP A 361 19.22 -13.82 9.11
C ASP A 361 20.02 -15.11 9.10
N THR A 362 21.13 -15.17 8.37
CA THR A 362 22.04 -16.32 8.34
C THR A 362 22.90 -16.44 9.61
N SER A 363 22.96 -15.38 10.43
CA SER A 363 23.73 -15.38 11.67
C SER A 363 22.88 -15.81 12.87
N PRO A 364 23.32 -16.80 13.68
CA PRO A 364 22.61 -17.19 14.89
C PRO A 364 22.66 -16.12 16.01
N PHE A 365 23.48 -15.08 15.84
CA PHE A 365 23.62 -13.96 16.75
C PHE A 365 22.83 -12.72 16.32
N ALA A 366 22.14 -12.78 15.18
CA ALA A 366 21.37 -11.66 14.68
C ALA A 366 20.13 -11.41 15.57
N PRO A 367 19.99 -10.22 16.19
CA PRO A 367 18.79 -9.88 16.93
C PRO A 367 17.60 -9.85 15.97
N LEU A 368 16.44 -10.26 16.48
CA LEU A 368 15.19 -10.32 15.68
C LEU A 368 15.39 -11.04 14.33
N TYR A 369 16.21 -12.09 14.32
CA TYR A 369 16.48 -12.91 13.11
C TYR A 369 17.01 -12.12 11.91
N GLY A 370 17.82 -11.07 12.14
CA GLY A 370 18.41 -10.22 11.09
C GLY A 370 17.46 -9.17 10.51
N ARG A 371 16.25 -9.08 11.04
CA ARG A 371 15.21 -8.19 10.53
C ARG A 371 15.58 -6.70 10.60
N ILE A 372 16.39 -6.29 11.56
CA ILE A 372 16.76 -4.88 11.74
C ILE A 372 17.53 -4.36 10.53
N SER A 373 18.57 -5.08 10.09
CA SER A 373 19.35 -4.70 8.90
C SER A 373 18.48 -4.75 7.62
N SER A 374 17.63 -5.77 7.49
CA SER A 374 16.72 -5.91 6.36
C SER A 374 15.72 -4.75 6.30
N CYS A 375 15.01 -4.45 7.40
CA CYS A 375 14.07 -3.33 7.47
C CYS A 375 14.75 -1.99 7.18
N TYR A 376 15.96 -1.75 7.70
CA TYR A 376 16.70 -0.53 7.42
C TYR A 376 16.99 -0.39 5.93
N LEU A 377 17.56 -1.40 5.29
CA LEU A 377 17.86 -1.38 3.86
C LEU A 377 16.59 -1.22 3.01
N ARG A 378 15.50 -1.91 3.37
CA ARG A 378 14.22 -1.82 2.64
C ARG A 378 13.54 -0.46 2.82
N SER A 379 13.72 0.21 3.97
CA SER A 379 13.06 1.48 4.29
C SER A 379 13.40 2.63 3.32
N PHE A 380 14.57 2.59 2.68
CA PHE A 380 14.91 3.57 1.63
C PHE A 380 13.99 3.45 0.41
N GLY A 381 13.56 2.24 0.06
CA GLY A 381 12.58 2.02 -1.00
C GLY A 381 11.23 2.68 -0.69
N HIS A 382 10.79 2.63 0.57
CA HIS A 382 9.52 3.21 1.01
C HIS A 382 9.43 4.73 0.85
N SER A 383 10.57 5.43 0.92
CA SER A 383 10.60 6.87 0.66
C SER A 383 10.45 7.22 -0.83
N MET A 384 10.51 6.22 -1.73
CA MET A 384 10.47 6.39 -3.19
C MET A 384 9.21 5.79 -3.84
N GLU A 385 8.68 4.70 -3.32
CA GLU A 385 7.48 4.01 -3.86
C GLU A 385 6.19 4.80 -3.60
N ALA A 386 5.12 4.54 -4.34
CA ALA A 386 3.78 5.18 -4.21
C ALA A 386 3.80 6.72 -4.18
N GLY A 387 4.78 7.32 -4.87
CA GLY A 387 5.15 8.74 -4.79
C GLY A 387 6.30 8.96 -3.81
N THR A 388 7.32 9.72 -4.22
CA THR A 388 8.47 9.99 -3.34
C THR A 388 8.08 10.89 -2.17
N SER A 389 8.87 10.88 -1.09
CA SER A 389 8.69 11.81 0.03
C SER A 389 8.65 13.29 -0.42
N GLU A 390 9.38 13.64 -1.49
CA GLU A 390 9.36 14.98 -2.10
C GLU A 390 8.03 15.26 -2.78
N ILE A 391 7.48 14.30 -3.54
CA ILE A 391 6.16 14.43 -4.18
C ILE A 391 5.06 14.58 -3.11
N ASP A 392 5.12 13.82 -2.03
CA ASP A 392 4.16 13.95 -0.94
C ASP A 392 4.24 15.32 -0.26
N ARG A 393 5.46 15.83 -0.01
CA ARG A 393 5.67 17.21 0.50
C ARG A 393 5.13 18.26 -0.46
N ASP A 394 5.31 18.09 -1.78
CA ASP A 394 4.76 18.98 -2.79
C ASP A 394 3.22 18.98 -2.81
N ILE A 395 2.60 17.80 -2.67
CA ILE A 395 1.14 17.68 -2.57
C ILE A 395 0.63 18.39 -1.31
N ILE A 396 1.26 18.20 -0.18
CA ILE A 396 0.91 18.86 1.08
C ILE A 396 1.07 20.37 0.95
N ALA A 397 2.19 20.83 0.39
CA ALA A 397 2.47 22.25 0.20
C ALA A 397 1.44 22.92 -0.71
N GLN A 398 1.12 22.31 -1.85
CA GLN A 398 0.22 22.89 -2.85
C GLN A 398 -1.25 22.77 -2.47
N ARG A 399 -1.70 21.60 -2.06
CA ARG A 399 -3.12 21.33 -1.80
C ARG A 399 -3.52 21.60 -0.36
N GLY A 400 -2.65 21.33 0.61
CA GLY A 400 -2.90 21.55 2.03
C GLY A 400 -2.65 23.00 2.46
N LEU A 401 -1.51 23.59 2.04
CA LEU A 401 -1.12 24.94 2.44
C LEU A 401 -1.42 26.01 1.38
N GLY A 402 -1.89 25.65 0.19
CA GLY A 402 -2.18 26.59 -0.90
C GLY A 402 -0.95 27.29 -1.47
N LEU A 403 0.25 26.71 -1.30
CA LEU A 403 1.49 27.29 -1.82
C LEU A 403 1.55 27.17 -3.36
N PRO A 404 2.23 28.11 -4.06
CA PRO A 404 2.32 28.08 -5.51
C PRO A 404 3.11 26.84 -5.98
N ARG A 405 2.66 26.27 -7.10
CA ARG A 405 3.36 25.20 -7.78
C ARG A 405 4.72 25.68 -8.29
N LEU A 406 5.80 25.03 -7.91
CA LEU A 406 7.10 25.23 -8.53
C LEU A 406 7.02 24.76 -9.99
N ARG A 407 7.46 25.60 -10.92
CA ARG A 407 7.44 25.31 -12.37
C ARG A 407 8.69 24.51 -12.77
#